data_c63a25b555f2e9803b9fbf6fadf2a573
#
_entry.id   c63a25b555f2e9803b9fbf6fadf2a573
#
_cell.length_a   1.000
_cell.length_b   1.000
_cell.length_c   1.000
_cell.angle_alpha   90.00
_cell.angle_beta   90.00
_cell.angle_gamma   90.00
#
_symmetry.space_group_name_H-M   'P 1'
#
loop_
_entity.id
_entity.type
_entity.pdbx_description
1 polymer ?
#
loop_
_entity_poly.entity_id
_entity_poly.type
_entity_poly.pdbx_seq_one_letter_code
_entity_poly.pdbx_strand_id
1 'polypeptide(L)'
;SHWFPTIDKPNQKTTNEIYITRPTKYVSLSNGTLINTKENGNGTATDYWKMDLPHAPYLIMMAVGDFAIIKDRWRDVPVNYYVEKDYAPYAKEIFGNTPEMMEFFSQKLGFDYPWPQYAQVVVRDYVSGAMENTSATLHGEFIQRNTRERLDETYEDVISHELFHQWFGDLITCESWSNIPLNESFATYGEYLWNEYKYGRTLADYKQYENYRKYLEEAAGKNVDLV
;
A
#
# COMPACT_ATOMS: atom_id res chain seq x y z
N SER A 1 -3.37 16.06 -7.95
CA SER A 1 -4.17 15.03 -8.63
C SER A 1 -4.67 15.53 -9.98
N HIS A 2 -4.75 14.65 -11.00
CA HIS A 2 -5.19 15.02 -12.36
C HIS A 2 -6.59 14.49 -12.68
N TRP A 3 -7.22 13.70 -11.80
CA TRP A 3 -8.50 13.06 -12.09
C TRP A 3 -9.69 13.59 -11.28
N PHE A 4 -9.44 14.42 -10.26
CA PHE A 4 -10.47 15.17 -9.53
C PHE A 4 -9.94 16.53 -9.08
N PRO A 5 -10.79 17.55 -8.95
CA PRO A 5 -10.38 18.88 -8.48
C PRO A 5 -9.98 18.84 -7.01
N THR A 6 -8.76 19.29 -6.70
CA THR A 6 -8.26 19.37 -5.32
C THR A 6 -7.11 20.37 -5.21
N ILE A 7 -6.83 20.80 -3.98
CA ILE A 7 -5.55 21.43 -3.65
C ILE A 7 -4.55 20.32 -3.43
N ASP A 8 -3.75 20.04 -4.45
CA ASP A 8 -2.83 18.89 -4.49
C ASP A 8 -1.56 19.16 -3.67
N LYS A 9 -1.76 19.24 -2.34
CA LYS A 9 -0.68 19.39 -1.36
C LYS A 9 -0.82 18.32 -0.27
N PRO A 10 0.28 17.81 0.28
CA PRO A 10 0.22 16.72 1.26
C PRO A 10 -0.47 17.12 2.58
N ASN A 11 -0.42 18.41 2.95
CA ASN A 11 -1.04 18.93 4.17
C ASN A 11 -2.53 19.29 4.03
N GLN A 12 -3.14 19.08 2.87
CA GLN A 12 -4.56 19.40 2.62
C GLN A 12 -5.44 18.17 2.80
N LYS A 13 -5.46 17.62 4.03
CA LYS A 13 -6.22 16.41 4.34
C LYS A 13 -7.73 16.62 4.23
N THR A 14 -8.40 15.61 3.69
CA THR A 14 -9.85 15.58 3.51
C THR A 14 -10.40 14.17 3.68
N THR A 15 -11.65 14.06 4.05
CA THR A 15 -12.45 12.83 3.90
C THR A 15 -12.91 12.70 2.46
N ASN A 16 -13.31 11.50 2.04
CA ASN A 16 -13.85 11.31 0.70
C ASN A 16 -15.02 10.31 0.65
N GLU A 17 -15.90 10.54 -0.29
CA GLU A 17 -16.96 9.62 -0.70
C GLU A 17 -16.87 9.41 -2.22
N ILE A 18 -16.79 8.17 -2.65
CA ILE A 18 -16.60 7.83 -4.07
C ILE A 18 -17.67 6.83 -4.51
N TYR A 19 -18.36 7.15 -5.60
CA TYR A 19 -19.33 6.27 -6.26
C TYR A 19 -18.71 5.75 -7.56
N ILE A 20 -18.42 4.44 -7.62
CA ILE A 20 -17.79 3.80 -8.76
C ILE A 20 -18.82 2.97 -9.50
N THR A 21 -19.27 3.43 -10.68
CA THR A 21 -20.13 2.63 -11.55
C THR A 21 -19.28 1.78 -12.47
N ARG A 22 -19.47 0.47 -12.42
CA ARG A 22 -18.66 -0.53 -13.10
C ARG A 22 -19.53 -1.62 -13.74
N PRO A 23 -19.05 -2.33 -14.77
CA PRO A 23 -19.66 -3.58 -15.21
C PRO A 23 -19.77 -4.58 -14.06
N THR A 24 -20.88 -5.32 -13.97
CA THR A 24 -21.14 -6.28 -12.86
C THR A 24 -20.10 -7.40 -12.78
N LYS A 25 -19.43 -7.72 -13.89
CA LYS A 25 -18.36 -8.72 -13.93
C LYS A 25 -17.03 -8.29 -13.24
N TYR A 26 -16.85 -7.00 -12.98
CA TYR A 26 -15.69 -6.46 -12.30
C TYR A 26 -15.99 -6.15 -10.83
N VAL A 27 -14.96 -5.99 -10.04
CA VAL A 27 -15.03 -5.48 -8.66
C VAL A 27 -14.31 -4.15 -8.59
N SER A 28 -14.62 -3.33 -7.60
CA SER A 28 -13.90 -2.09 -7.33
C SER A 28 -13.21 -2.14 -5.98
N LEU A 29 -12.19 -1.29 -5.84
CA LEU A 29 -11.53 -0.96 -4.57
C LEU A 29 -11.29 0.55 -4.53
N SER A 30 -11.50 1.15 -3.35
CA SER A 30 -11.13 2.53 -3.04
C SER A 30 -10.77 2.66 -1.56
N ASN A 31 -10.39 3.87 -1.15
CA ASN A 31 -10.06 4.17 0.24
C ASN A 31 -11.26 3.99 1.17
N GLY A 32 -11.01 3.58 2.41
CA GLY A 32 -12.03 3.45 3.44
C GLY A 32 -12.85 2.18 3.34
N THR A 33 -14.15 2.26 3.52
CA THR A 33 -15.05 1.11 3.61
C THR A 33 -16.03 1.10 2.45
N LEU A 34 -16.29 -0.07 1.87
CA LEU A 34 -17.42 -0.28 0.95
C LEU A 34 -18.72 -0.27 1.76
N ILE A 35 -19.51 0.79 1.60
CA ILE A 35 -20.77 0.98 2.33
C ILE A 35 -21.89 0.14 1.72
N ASN A 36 -22.04 0.20 0.39
CA ASN A 36 -22.98 -0.64 -0.33
C ASN A 36 -22.61 -0.80 -1.82
N THR A 37 -23.25 -1.77 -2.44
CA THR A 37 -23.26 -1.96 -3.90
C THR A 37 -24.71 -1.95 -4.37
N LYS A 38 -25.02 -1.12 -5.36
CA LYS A 38 -26.35 -1.03 -6.00
C LYS A 38 -26.28 -1.56 -7.43
N GLU A 39 -27.03 -2.61 -7.71
CA GLU A 39 -27.25 -3.09 -9.08
C GLU A 39 -28.12 -2.11 -9.87
N ASN A 40 -27.71 -1.75 -11.09
CA ASN A 40 -28.41 -0.76 -11.92
C ASN A 40 -29.38 -1.38 -12.96
N GLY A 41 -29.42 -2.72 -13.07
CA GLY A 41 -30.33 -3.44 -13.98
C GLY A 41 -29.91 -3.43 -15.46
N ASN A 42 -28.81 -2.78 -15.82
CA ASN A 42 -28.29 -2.65 -17.19
C ASN A 42 -26.91 -3.32 -17.39
N GLY A 43 -26.56 -4.28 -16.56
CA GLY A 43 -25.25 -4.94 -16.58
C GLY A 43 -24.15 -4.15 -15.85
N THR A 44 -24.51 -3.08 -15.13
CA THR A 44 -23.60 -2.32 -14.27
C THR A 44 -24.04 -2.35 -12.80
N ALA A 45 -23.11 -2.08 -11.91
CA ALA A 45 -23.37 -1.84 -10.49
C ALA A 45 -22.59 -0.60 -10.04
N THR A 46 -23.10 0.09 -9.03
CA THR A 46 -22.46 1.25 -8.43
C THR A 46 -22.06 0.91 -7.00
N ASP A 47 -20.76 0.96 -6.73
CA ASP A 47 -20.18 0.78 -5.41
C ASP A 47 -20.02 2.14 -4.74
N TYR A 48 -20.42 2.27 -3.47
CA TYR A 48 -20.24 3.43 -2.65
C TYR A 48 -19.16 3.15 -1.61
N TRP A 49 -18.03 3.85 -1.75
CA TRP A 49 -16.89 3.82 -0.85
C TRP A 49 -16.80 5.09 -0.02
N LYS A 50 -16.41 4.96 1.24
CA LYS A 50 -16.33 6.09 2.17
C LYS A 50 -15.10 5.99 3.06
N MET A 51 -14.34 7.10 3.13
CA MET A 51 -13.25 7.31 4.08
C MET A 51 -13.62 8.50 4.99
N ASP A 52 -13.94 8.20 6.24
CA ASP A 52 -14.34 9.20 7.25
C ASP A 52 -13.15 9.85 7.97
N LEU A 53 -11.96 9.26 7.85
CA LEU A 53 -10.74 9.80 8.44
C LEU A 53 -10.02 10.68 7.40
N PRO A 54 -9.62 11.91 7.78
CA PRO A 54 -8.94 12.79 6.84
C PRO A 54 -7.56 12.24 6.43
N HIS A 55 -7.30 12.25 5.13
CA HIS A 55 -6.01 11.86 4.55
C HIS A 55 -5.65 12.77 3.37
N ALA A 56 -4.39 12.75 2.93
CA ALA A 56 -3.92 13.64 1.88
C ALA A 56 -4.55 13.29 0.52
N PRO A 57 -4.86 14.28 -0.35
CA PRO A 57 -5.52 14.04 -1.63
C PRO A 57 -4.75 13.13 -2.58
N TYR A 58 -3.41 13.13 -2.53
CA TYR A 58 -2.59 12.27 -3.39
C TYR A 58 -2.76 10.78 -3.11
N LEU A 59 -3.29 10.43 -1.93
CA LEU A 59 -3.55 9.07 -1.47
C LEU A 59 -4.91 8.51 -1.93
N ILE A 60 -5.78 9.37 -2.51
CA ILE A 60 -7.09 8.95 -3.01
C ILE A 60 -6.90 8.09 -4.26
N MET A 61 -7.53 6.91 -4.26
CA MET A 61 -7.39 5.94 -5.33
C MET A 61 -8.72 5.30 -5.72
N MET A 62 -8.77 4.73 -6.92
CA MET A 62 -9.75 3.74 -7.31
C MET A 62 -9.11 2.68 -8.21
N ALA A 63 -9.51 1.44 -8.02
CA ALA A 63 -9.20 0.35 -8.93
C ALA A 63 -10.48 -0.38 -9.33
N VAL A 64 -10.56 -0.77 -10.60
CA VAL A 64 -11.69 -1.57 -11.14
C VAL A 64 -11.08 -2.66 -12.02
N GLY A 65 -11.42 -3.91 -11.75
CA GLY A 65 -10.86 -5.01 -12.52
C GLY A 65 -11.49 -6.37 -12.22
N ASP A 66 -11.02 -7.36 -12.96
CA ASP A 66 -11.41 -8.77 -12.80
C ASP A 66 -10.51 -9.47 -11.76
N PHE A 67 -10.55 -8.96 -10.54
CA PHE A 67 -9.72 -9.46 -9.44
C PHE A 67 -10.35 -10.67 -8.74
N ALA A 68 -9.48 -11.59 -8.29
CA ALA A 68 -9.81 -12.49 -7.19
C ALA A 68 -9.53 -11.76 -5.86
N ILE A 69 -10.48 -11.85 -4.92
CA ILE A 69 -10.36 -11.22 -3.61
C ILE A 69 -10.12 -12.31 -2.57
N ILE A 70 -8.94 -12.32 -1.98
CA ILE A 70 -8.55 -13.23 -0.92
C ILE A 70 -8.67 -12.51 0.42
N LYS A 71 -9.55 -13.01 1.27
CA LYS A 71 -9.85 -12.39 2.57
C LYS A 71 -8.87 -12.85 3.64
N ASP A 72 -8.50 -11.88 4.47
CA ASP A 72 -7.70 -12.04 5.67
C ASP A 72 -8.21 -11.08 6.75
N ARG A 73 -7.54 -11.04 7.90
CA ARG A 73 -7.87 -10.08 8.96
C ARG A 73 -6.71 -9.91 9.92
N TRP A 74 -6.64 -8.73 10.49
CA TRP A 74 -5.83 -8.43 11.66
C TRP A 74 -6.75 -7.92 12.77
N ARG A 75 -6.83 -8.63 13.89
CA ARG A 75 -7.82 -8.37 14.95
C ARG A 75 -9.24 -8.23 14.36
N ASP A 76 -9.87 -7.06 14.47
CA ASP A 76 -11.19 -6.77 13.91
C ASP A 76 -11.11 -6.02 12.54
N VAL A 77 -9.90 -5.69 12.07
CA VAL A 77 -9.68 -4.99 10.81
C VAL A 77 -9.66 -6.01 9.65
N PRO A 78 -10.53 -5.86 8.64
CA PRO A 78 -10.45 -6.66 7.40
C PRO A 78 -9.16 -6.38 6.66
N VAL A 79 -8.48 -7.46 6.23
CA VAL A 79 -7.31 -7.40 5.34
C VAL A 79 -7.65 -8.17 4.08
N ASN A 80 -7.55 -7.53 2.90
CA ASN A 80 -7.97 -8.14 1.65
C ASN A 80 -6.90 -7.99 0.57
N TYR A 81 -6.69 -9.06 -0.22
CA TYR A 81 -5.74 -9.08 -1.32
C TYR A 81 -6.50 -9.21 -2.64
N TYR A 82 -6.34 -8.20 -3.50
CA TYR A 82 -6.94 -8.14 -4.84
C TYR A 82 -5.86 -8.49 -5.85
N VAL A 83 -5.90 -9.69 -6.37
CA VAL A 83 -4.90 -10.23 -7.29
C VAL A 83 -5.52 -10.70 -8.60
N GLU A 84 -4.72 -10.88 -9.64
CA GLU A 84 -5.17 -11.56 -10.83
C GLU A 84 -5.60 -13.00 -10.49
N LYS A 85 -6.60 -13.52 -11.19
CA LYS A 85 -7.20 -14.84 -10.89
C LYS A 85 -6.18 -15.98 -10.91
N ASP A 86 -5.20 -15.91 -11.80
CA ASP A 86 -4.14 -16.90 -11.93
C ASP A 86 -3.21 -16.93 -10.69
N TYR A 87 -3.12 -15.81 -9.98
CA TYR A 87 -2.34 -15.68 -8.75
C TYR A 87 -3.14 -15.87 -7.46
N ALA A 88 -4.46 -16.09 -7.55
CA ALA A 88 -5.30 -16.34 -6.37
C ALA A 88 -4.78 -17.48 -5.47
N PRO A 89 -4.26 -18.62 -6.00
CA PRO A 89 -3.70 -19.67 -5.18
C PRO A 89 -2.46 -19.25 -4.37
N TYR A 90 -1.72 -18.25 -4.85
CA TYR A 90 -0.46 -17.77 -4.26
C TYR A 90 -0.62 -16.53 -3.39
N ALA A 91 -1.80 -15.89 -3.39
CA ALA A 91 -2.00 -14.61 -2.71
C ALA A 91 -1.66 -14.63 -1.22
N LYS A 92 -1.95 -15.74 -0.53
CA LYS A 92 -1.57 -15.94 0.88
C LYS A 92 -0.06 -16.15 1.06
N GLU A 93 0.63 -16.72 0.09
CA GLU A 93 2.08 -16.81 0.12
C GLU A 93 2.72 -15.43 -0.08
N ILE A 94 2.12 -14.61 -0.95
CA ILE A 94 2.62 -13.26 -1.28
C ILE A 94 2.38 -12.30 -0.11
N PHE A 95 1.15 -12.20 0.36
CA PHE A 95 0.69 -11.15 1.28
C PHE A 95 0.41 -11.64 2.70
N GLY A 96 0.48 -12.94 2.98
CA GLY A 96 0.00 -13.53 4.23
C GLY A 96 0.74 -13.11 5.49
N ASN A 97 1.91 -12.49 5.37
CA ASN A 97 2.61 -11.86 6.51
C ASN A 97 2.04 -10.48 6.89
N THR A 98 1.14 -9.90 6.09
CA THR A 98 0.57 -8.57 6.34
C THR A 98 -0.09 -8.44 7.73
N PRO A 99 -0.92 -9.38 8.20
CA PRO A 99 -1.47 -9.27 9.57
C PRO A 99 -0.40 -9.30 10.67
N GLU A 100 0.67 -10.07 10.49
CA GLU A 100 1.80 -10.10 11.43
C GLU A 100 2.58 -8.78 11.39
N MET A 101 2.79 -8.20 10.20
CA MET A 101 3.40 -6.87 10.04
C MET A 101 2.56 -5.79 10.75
N MET A 102 1.24 -5.82 10.58
CA MET A 102 0.31 -4.88 11.24
C MET A 102 0.42 -4.98 12.77
N GLU A 103 0.47 -6.19 13.32
CA GLU A 103 0.64 -6.40 14.77
C GLU A 103 2.01 -5.90 15.25
N PHE A 104 3.08 -6.27 14.52
CA PHE A 104 4.43 -5.86 14.85
C PHE A 104 4.60 -4.33 14.84
N PHE A 105 4.15 -3.65 13.77
CA PHE A 105 4.27 -2.20 13.68
C PHE A 105 3.39 -1.48 14.69
N SER A 106 2.17 -1.96 14.94
CA SER A 106 1.29 -1.39 15.98
C SER A 106 1.95 -1.45 17.36
N GLN A 107 2.55 -2.58 17.70
CA GLN A 107 3.26 -2.75 18.98
C GLN A 107 4.53 -1.89 19.04
N LYS A 108 5.31 -1.89 17.96
CA LYS A 108 6.58 -1.15 17.88
C LYS A 108 6.39 0.36 18.01
N LEU A 109 5.30 0.88 17.42
CA LEU A 109 4.95 2.31 17.45
C LEU A 109 4.14 2.70 18.69
N GLY A 110 3.56 1.73 19.40
CA GLY A 110 2.63 1.99 20.51
C GLY A 110 1.33 2.64 20.04
N PHE A 111 0.98 2.47 18.76
CA PHE A 111 -0.20 3.03 18.13
C PHE A 111 -0.77 2.04 17.11
N ASP A 112 -2.01 1.62 17.32
CA ASP A 112 -2.66 0.63 16.47
C ASP A 112 -2.88 1.17 15.04
N TYR A 113 -3.01 0.25 14.07
CA TYR A 113 -3.37 0.58 12.70
C TYR A 113 -4.67 1.40 12.67
N PRO A 114 -4.67 2.63 12.07
CA PRO A 114 -5.74 3.59 12.32
C PRO A 114 -6.94 3.48 11.36
N TRP A 115 -6.79 2.76 10.23
CA TRP A 115 -7.77 2.80 9.15
C TRP A 115 -8.78 1.64 9.27
N PRO A 116 -10.01 1.79 8.68
CA PRO A 116 -11.09 0.82 8.89
C PRO A 116 -10.89 -0.52 8.19
N GLN A 117 -10.02 -0.60 7.21
CA GLN A 117 -9.57 -1.81 6.51
C GLN A 117 -8.14 -1.66 6.03
N TYR A 118 -7.52 -2.76 5.59
CA TYR A 118 -6.31 -2.73 4.78
C TYR A 118 -6.50 -3.60 3.55
N ALA A 119 -6.41 -3.03 2.37
CA ALA A 119 -6.44 -3.77 1.12
C ALA A 119 -5.13 -3.58 0.36
N GLN A 120 -4.73 -4.60 -0.38
CA GLN A 120 -3.60 -4.56 -1.30
C GLN A 120 -4.10 -5.01 -2.67
N VAL A 121 -3.91 -4.18 -3.71
CA VAL A 121 -4.34 -4.49 -5.07
C VAL A 121 -3.15 -4.51 -6.01
N VAL A 122 -3.10 -5.53 -6.86
CA VAL A 122 -2.05 -5.63 -7.87
C VAL A 122 -2.61 -5.22 -9.23
N VAL A 123 -1.92 -4.31 -9.90
CA VAL A 123 -2.31 -3.79 -11.22
C VAL A 123 -1.17 -3.93 -12.22
N ARG A 124 -1.53 -4.02 -13.51
CA ARG A 124 -0.55 -4.07 -14.61
C ARG A 124 -0.16 -2.69 -15.09
N ASP A 125 1.00 -2.62 -15.74
CA ASP A 125 1.54 -1.43 -16.38
C ASP A 125 1.61 -0.22 -15.43
N TYR A 126 1.86 -0.48 -14.14
CA TYR A 126 1.99 0.59 -13.17
C TYR A 126 3.34 1.30 -13.34
N VAL A 127 3.30 2.64 -13.35
CA VAL A 127 4.47 3.49 -13.64
C VAL A 127 5.54 3.51 -12.54
N SER A 128 5.21 3.01 -11.35
CA SER A 128 6.09 2.91 -10.17
C SER A 128 6.06 1.49 -9.64
N GLY A 129 6.81 1.21 -8.57
CA GLY A 129 6.80 -0.10 -7.89
C GLY A 129 5.49 -0.34 -7.15
N ALA A 130 5.15 0.58 -6.25
CA ALA A 130 3.94 0.53 -5.45
C ALA A 130 3.50 1.95 -5.06
N MET A 131 2.41 2.06 -4.30
CA MET A 131 1.86 3.32 -3.81
C MET A 131 1.03 3.08 -2.55
N GLU A 132 1.29 3.85 -1.54
CA GLU A 132 0.75 3.76 -0.18
C GLU A 132 -0.70 4.22 -0.03
N ASN A 133 -1.50 4.30 -1.06
CA ASN A 133 -2.87 4.83 -0.98
C ASN A 133 -3.59 4.39 0.29
N THR A 134 -4.08 5.35 1.07
CA THR A 134 -4.60 5.13 2.42
C THR A 134 -5.62 4.00 2.48
N SER A 135 -5.37 3.01 3.31
CA SER A 135 -6.18 1.79 3.49
C SER A 135 -6.29 0.86 2.29
N ALA A 136 -5.64 1.18 1.15
CA ALA A 136 -5.80 0.45 -0.12
C ALA A 136 -4.52 0.56 -0.97
N THR A 137 -3.42 0.00 -0.50
CA THR A 137 -2.11 0.00 -1.19
C THR A 137 -2.19 -0.62 -2.57
N LEU A 138 -1.55 0.03 -3.53
CA LEU A 138 -1.45 -0.42 -4.90
C LEU A 138 -0.04 -0.96 -5.18
N HIS A 139 0.06 -2.12 -5.82
CA HIS A 139 1.33 -2.74 -6.24
C HIS A 139 1.34 -2.99 -7.75
N GLY A 140 2.51 -2.87 -8.37
CA GLY A 140 2.74 -3.36 -9.73
C GLY A 140 2.74 -4.88 -9.82
N GLU A 141 2.56 -5.42 -11.01
CA GLU A 141 2.44 -6.86 -11.27
C GLU A 141 3.68 -7.69 -10.88
N PHE A 142 4.85 -7.07 -10.74
CA PHE A 142 6.09 -7.74 -10.36
C PHE A 142 5.99 -8.49 -9.01
N ILE A 143 5.08 -8.06 -8.13
CA ILE A 143 4.87 -8.68 -6.82
C ILE A 143 4.15 -10.03 -6.92
N GLN A 144 3.42 -10.27 -8.01
CA GLN A 144 2.71 -11.53 -8.25
C GLN A 144 3.73 -12.61 -8.65
N ARG A 145 4.03 -13.49 -7.71
CA ARG A 145 4.97 -14.58 -7.85
C ARG A 145 4.32 -15.90 -7.44
N ASN A 146 4.56 -16.95 -8.21
CA ASN A 146 4.22 -18.30 -7.78
C ASN A 146 5.22 -18.81 -6.73
N THR A 147 4.94 -19.94 -6.09
CA THR A 147 5.77 -20.52 -5.03
C THR A 147 7.24 -20.66 -5.43
N ARG A 148 7.53 -21.03 -6.69
CA ARG A 148 8.90 -21.23 -7.17
C ARG A 148 9.64 -19.91 -7.37
N GLU A 149 9.00 -18.93 -7.96
CA GLU A 149 9.57 -17.59 -8.20
C GLU A 149 9.87 -16.87 -6.89
N ARG A 150 9.09 -17.14 -5.83
CA ARG A 150 9.30 -16.59 -4.50
C ARG A 150 10.54 -17.10 -3.77
N LEU A 151 11.16 -18.20 -4.24
CA LEU A 151 12.46 -18.66 -3.73
C LEU A 151 13.58 -17.68 -4.07
N ASP A 152 13.43 -16.94 -5.17
CA ASP A 152 14.41 -15.95 -5.60
C ASP A 152 14.15 -14.57 -4.99
N GLU A 153 12.88 -14.17 -4.91
CA GLU A 153 12.49 -12.84 -4.39
C GLU A 153 11.05 -12.85 -3.86
N THR A 154 10.86 -12.36 -2.64
CA THR A 154 9.55 -12.31 -1.98
C THR A 154 8.87 -10.94 -2.03
N TYR A 155 9.63 -9.87 -2.24
CA TYR A 155 9.19 -8.48 -2.19
C TYR A 155 8.52 -8.08 -0.86
N GLU A 156 8.83 -8.76 0.23
CA GLU A 156 8.27 -8.43 1.55
C GLU A 156 8.73 -7.07 2.07
N ASP A 157 9.89 -6.60 1.65
CA ASP A 157 10.35 -5.24 1.90
C ASP A 157 9.41 -4.21 1.30
N VAL A 158 8.99 -4.38 0.04
CA VAL A 158 7.99 -3.48 -0.59
C VAL A 158 6.66 -3.53 0.19
N ILE A 159 6.19 -4.73 0.57
CA ILE A 159 4.94 -4.87 1.33
C ILE A 159 5.04 -4.17 2.68
N SER A 160 6.15 -4.33 3.39
CA SER A 160 6.37 -3.70 4.69
C SER A 160 6.57 -2.19 4.59
N HIS A 161 7.21 -1.70 3.52
CA HIS A 161 7.36 -0.28 3.18
C HIS A 161 5.99 0.39 3.02
N GLU A 162 5.17 -0.13 2.11
CA GLU A 162 3.84 0.41 1.83
C GLU A 162 2.89 0.31 3.03
N LEU A 163 3.02 -0.75 3.84
CA LEU A 163 2.24 -0.86 5.06
C LEU A 163 2.69 0.17 6.11
N PHE A 164 4.01 0.42 6.25
CA PHE A 164 4.52 1.38 7.23
C PHE A 164 4.10 2.81 6.91
N HIS A 165 3.92 3.13 5.64
CA HIS A 165 3.35 4.39 5.19
C HIS A 165 1.96 4.67 5.76
N GLN A 166 1.19 3.65 6.13
CA GLN A 166 -0.13 3.85 6.73
C GLN A 166 -0.08 4.65 8.05
N TRP A 167 1.09 4.67 8.71
CA TRP A 167 1.40 5.55 9.84
C TRP A 167 2.21 6.77 9.41
N PHE A 168 3.30 6.58 8.63
CA PHE A 168 4.19 7.65 8.18
C PHE A 168 4.05 7.90 6.68
N GLY A 169 3.25 8.88 6.34
CA GLY A 169 2.78 9.19 5.00
C GLY A 169 1.29 9.51 5.03
N ASP A 170 0.49 8.60 5.56
CA ASP A 170 -0.97 8.68 5.56
C ASP A 170 -1.51 9.35 6.82
N LEU A 171 -1.18 8.80 8.01
CA LEU A 171 -1.61 9.39 9.29
C LEU A 171 -0.75 10.59 9.68
N ILE A 172 0.55 10.46 9.62
CA ILE A 172 1.53 11.54 9.83
C ILE A 172 2.13 11.86 8.47
N THR A 173 1.69 12.94 7.85
CA THR A 173 2.06 13.31 6.48
C THR A 173 3.00 14.52 6.51
N CYS A 174 3.98 14.59 5.61
CA CYS A 174 4.86 15.73 5.48
C CYS A 174 4.07 17.02 5.18
N GLU A 175 4.51 18.14 5.73
CA GLU A 175 3.86 19.45 5.53
C GLU A 175 3.96 19.91 4.06
N SER A 176 5.05 19.59 3.41
CA SER A 176 5.29 19.90 1.99
C SER A 176 6.19 18.83 1.38
N TRP A 177 6.22 18.75 0.05
CA TRP A 177 7.04 17.76 -0.66
C TRP A 177 8.55 17.92 -0.44
N SER A 178 9.01 19.07 0.01
CA SER A 178 10.40 19.27 0.45
C SER A 178 10.75 18.49 1.73
N ASN A 179 9.74 18.02 2.46
CA ASN A 179 9.89 17.21 3.68
C ASN A 179 9.51 15.73 3.45
N ILE A 180 9.52 15.28 2.18
CA ILE A 180 9.17 13.90 1.80
C ILE A 180 9.94 12.82 2.58
N PRO A 181 11.18 13.04 3.09
CA PRO A 181 11.85 12.08 3.95
C PRO A 181 11.05 11.67 5.21
N LEU A 182 10.12 12.50 5.69
CA LEU A 182 9.22 12.10 6.78
C LEU A 182 8.34 10.90 6.38
N ASN A 183 7.94 10.82 5.13
CA ASN A 183 7.18 9.69 4.61
C ASN A 183 8.14 8.55 4.23
N GLU A 184 9.02 8.77 3.27
CA GLU A 184 9.82 7.74 2.60
C GLU A 184 10.93 7.14 3.47
N SER A 185 11.66 7.99 4.22
CA SER A 185 12.75 7.46 5.05
C SER A 185 12.25 6.65 6.22
N PHE A 186 11.07 7.01 6.78
CA PHE A 186 10.43 6.20 7.81
C PHE A 186 9.89 4.89 7.24
N ALA A 187 9.30 4.89 6.04
CA ALA A 187 8.83 3.67 5.38
C ALA A 187 9.98 2.72 5.05
N THR A 188 11.09 3.23 4.51
CA THR A 188 12.33 2.46 4.28
C THR A 188 12.89 1.92 5.60
N TYR A 189 12.81 2.68 6.69
CA TYR A 189 13.20 2.18 8.02
C TYR A 189 12.23 1.09 8.52
N GLY A 190 10.96 1.14 8.13
CA GLY A 190 9.99 0.07 8.36
C GLY A 190 10.41 -1.27 7.75
N GLU A 191 10.99 -1.24 6.53
CA GLU A 191 11.57 -2.44 5.91
C GLU A 191 12.68 -3.05 6.78
N TYR A 192 13.60 -2.20 7.29
CA TYR A 192 14.65 -2.66 8.19
C TYR A 192 14.08 -3.29 9.45
N LEU A 193 13.12 -2.64 10.11
CA LEU A 193 12.50 -3.13 11.33
C LEU A 193 11.79 -4.48 11.13
N TRP A 194 11.08 -4.64 10.01
CA TRP A 194 10.43 -5.90 9.67
C TRP A 194 11.44 -7.01 9.41
N ASN A 195 12.47 -6.74 8.59
CA ASN A 195 13.52 -7.72 8.30
C ASN A 195 14.27 -8.14 9.57
N GLU A 196 14.58 -7.20 10.48
CA GLU A 196 15.23 -7.51 11.77
C GLU A 196 14.34 -8.42 12.63
N TYR A 197 13.06 -8.10 12.72
CA TYR A 197 12.10 -8.87 13.50
C TYR A 197 11.88 -10.27 12.92
N LYS A 198 11.64 -10.37 11.61
CA LYS A 198 11.23 -11.62 10.96
C LYS A 198 12.39 -12.55 10.64
N TYR A 199 13.50 -12.01 10.18
CA TYR A 199 14.62 -12.76 9.63
C TYR A 199 15.94 -12.56 10.38
N GLY A 200 15.97 -11.67 11.35
CA GLY A 200 17.13 -11.39 12.17
C GLY A 200 18.03 -10.29 11.62
N ARG A 201 18.85 -9.76 12.52
CA ARG A 201 19.64 -8.58 12.30
C ARG A 201 20.62 -8.68 11.12
N THR A 202 21.21 -9.86 10.89
CA THR A 202 22.19 -10.05 9.82
C THR A 202 21.61 -9.74 8.44
N LEU A 203 20.36 -10.20 8.17
CA LEU A 203 19.69 -9.89 6.90
C LEU A 203 19.31 -8.41 6.83
N ALA A 204 18.78 -7.85 7.92
CA ALA A 204 18.41 -6.44 7.97
C ALA A 204 19.63 -5.52 7.71
N ASP A 205 20.76 -5.79 8.37
CA ASP A 205 22.01 -5.03 8.17
C ASP A 205 22.55 -5.19 6.74
N TYR A 206 22.42 -6.37 6.13
CA TYR A 206 22.80 -6.59 4.74
C TYR A 206 21.96 -5.74 3.76
N LYS A 207 20.63 -5.75 3.91
CA LYS A 207 19.73 -4.93 3.08
C LYS A 207 19.98 -3.42 3.30
N GLN A 208 20.24 -3.01 4.53
CA GLN A 208 20.64 -1.62 4.83
C GLN A 208 21.97 -1.24 4.16
N TYR A 209 22.93 -2.15 4.10
CA TYR A 209 24.18 -1.93 3.37
C TYR A 209 23.95 -1.80 1.85
N GLU A 210 23.03 -2.57 1.27
CA GLU A 210 22.66 -2.42 -0.15
C GLU A 210 22.04 -1.05 -0.43
N ASN A 211 21.16 -0.57 0.44
CA ASN A 211 20.58 0.78 0.35
C ASN A 211 21.65 1.87 0.47
N TYR A 212 22.59 1.72 1.40
CA TYR A 212 23.73 2.63 1.54
C TYR A 212 24.61 2.65 0.27
N ARG A 213 24.84 1.52 -0.36
CA ARG A 213 25.58 1.45 -1.63
C ARG A 213 24.87 2.20 -2.75
N LYS A 214 23.55 1.99 -2.91
CA LYS A 214 22.73 2.71 -3.90
C LYS A 214 22.83 4.23 -3.67
N TYR A 215 22.72 4.66 -2.42
CA TYR A 215 22.89 6.07 -2.05
C TYR A 215 24.24 6.63 -2.49
N LEU A 216 25.34 5.91 -2.22
CA LEU A 216 26.68 6.35 -2.62
C LEU A 216 26.84 6.42 -4.15
N GLU A 217 26.28 5.46 -4.89
CA GLU A 217 26.31 5.45 -6.36
C GLU A 217 25.56 6.66 -6.93
N GLU A 218 24.38 6.99 -6.39
CA GLU A 218 23.62 8.17 -6.79
C GLU A 218 24.36 9.47 -6.43
N ALA A 219 24.90 9.57 -5.23
CA ALA A 219 25.64 10.73 -4.77
C ALA A 219 26.90 10.99 -5.61
N ALA A 220 27.60 9.94 -6.04
CA ALA A 220 28.80 10.06 -6.88
C ALA A 220 28.47 10.44 -8.34
N GLY A 221 27.28 10.07 -8.84
CA GLY A 221 26.85 10.30 -10.22
C GLY A 221 26.16 11.63 -10.49
N LYS A 222 25.70 12.30 -9.46
CA LYS A 222 24.97 13.57 -9.54
C LYS A 222 25.58 14.53 -8.50
N ASN A 223 25.95 15.74 -8.92
CA ASN A 223 26.20 16.86 -7.99
C ASN A 223 24.85 17.25 -7.32
N VAL A 224 24.30 16.39 -6.50
CA VAL A 224 23.03 16.64 -5.79
C VAL A 224 23.36 16.71 -4.31
N ASP A 225 23.06 17.84 -3.71
CA ASP A 225 22.94 17.91 -2.26
C ASP A 225 21.75 17.02 -1.88
N LEU A 226 22.06 15.82 -1.41
CA LEU A 226 21.06 14.91 -0.86
C LEU A 226 20.65 15.47 0.49
N VAL A 227 19.44 15.99 0.54
CA VAL A 227 18.80 16.49 1.77
C VAL A 227 18.31 15.30 2.59
#